data_aaa478720f8f35aa0e38e0ec4904f79e
#
_entry.id   aaa478720f8f35aa0e38e0ec4904f79e
#
_cell.length_a   1.000
_cell.length_b   1.000
_cell.length_c   1.000
_cell.angle_alpha   90.00
_cell.angle_beta   90.00
_cell.angle_gamma   90.00
#
_symmetry.space_group_name_H-M   'P 1'
#
loop_
_entity.id
_entity.type
_entity.pdbx_description
1 polymer ?
#
loop_
_entity_poly.entity_id
_entity_poly.type
_entity_poly.pdbx_seq_one_letter_code
_entity_poly.pdbx_strand_id
1 'polypeptide(L)'
;LLSVSFSPFSKTALISAGRKHGVEPDQIVTTNSQGLVGKVIEVSNNYAKVMLISDVNSRIPIKTSSSREQGILAGNNNNSKILYLPNNHLVQKDEEIITSGHGSTYPAGILVGYVTKVTENDVIVNIAADLSKTEFVQVLLPKE
;
A
#
# COMPACT_ATOMS: atom_id res chain seq x y z
N LEU A 1 -13.07 -12.94 -1.89
CA LEU A 1 -11.62 -13.20 -1.79
C LEU A 1 -11.08 -13.67 -3.11
N LEU A 2 -9.96 -13.10 -3.52
CA LEU A 2 -9.31 -13.43 -4.80
C LEU A 2 -7.97 -14.06 -4.52
N SER A 3 -7.62 -15.09 -5.29
CA SER A 3 -6.29 -15.67 -5.19
C SER A 3 -5.27 -14.71 -5.78
N VAL A 4 -4.05 -14.74 -5.27
CA VAL A 4 -2.98 -13.86 -5.67
C VAL A 4 -1.71 -14.66 -5.91
N SER A 5 -0.94 -14.24 -6.92
CA SER A 5 0.33 -14.86 -7.28
C SER A 5 1.38 -13.75 -7.36
N PHE A 6 2.41 -13.83 -6.54
CA PHE A 6 3.47 -12.82 -6.47
C PHE A 6 4.64 -13.21 -7.35
N SER A 7 5.18 -12.23 -8.07
CA SER A 7 6.40 -12.43 -8.85
C SER A 7 7.61 -12.31 -7.93
N PRO A 8 8.57 -13.26 -7.99
CA PRO A 8 9.78 -13.15 -7.18
C PRO A 8 10.75 -12.07 -7.66
N PHE A 9 10.63 -11.62 -8.90
CA PHE A 9 11.60 -10.70 -9.52
C PHE A 9 11.08 -9.28 -9.70
N SER A 10 9.79 -9.05 -9.51
CA SER A 10 9.21 -7.72 -9.61
C SER A 10 8.25 -7.53 -8.46
N LYS A 11 7.98 -6.27 -8.11
CA LYS A 11 7.05 -5.95 -7.03
C LYS A 11 5.64 -5.79 -7.59
N THR A 12 5.22 -6.81 -8.34
CA THR A 12 3.87 -6.91 -8.88
C THR A 12 3.27 -8.26 -8.51
N ALA A 13 1.95 -8.35 -8.61
CA ALA A 13 1.21 -9.57 -8.37
C ALA A 13 0.10 -9.69 -9.40
N LEU A 14 -0.33 -10.92 -9.66
CA LEU A 14 -1.52 -11.19 -10.47
C LEU A 14 -2.64 -11.64 -9.55
N ILE A 15 -3.83 -11.11 -9.78
CA ILE A 15 -5.03 -11.53 -9.05
C ILE A 15 -6.00 -12.20 -10.03
N SER A 16 -6.82 -13.11 -9.51
CA SER A 16 -7.71 -13.97 -10.29
C SER A 16 -9.05 -13.31 -10.62
N ALA A 17 -9.06 -12.01 -10.83
CA ALA A 17 -10.23 -11.25 -11.26
C ALA A 17 -9.81 -10.18 -12.24
N GLY A 18 -10.65 -9.92 -13.22
CA GLY A 18 -10.36 -8.97 -14.28
C GLY A 18 -11.57 -8.14 -14.65
N ARG A 19 -11.54 -7.65 -15.90
CA ARG A 19 -12.57 -6.72 -16.40
C ARG A 19 -13.97 -7.29 -16.28
N LYS A 20 -14.15 -8.58 -16.55
CA LYS A 20 -15.47 -9.18 -16.46
C LYS A 20 -16.01 -9.30 -15.03
N HIS A 21 -15.17 -9.06 -14.03
CA HIS A 21 -15.56 -9.03 -12.61
C HIS A 21 -15.69 -7.62 -12.07
N GLY A 22 -15.58 -6.60 -12.93
CA GLY A 22 -15.67 -5.21 -12.53
C GLY A 22 -14.36 -4.59 -12.08
N VAL A 23 -13.24 -5.27 -12.27
CA VAL A 23 -11.92 -4.73 -11.90
C VAL A 23 -11.47 -3.70 -12.93
N GLU A 24 -11.00 -2.57 -12.44
CA GLU A 24 -10.52 -1.46 -13.27
C GLU A 24 -9.17 -0.95 -12.75
N PRO A 25 -8.37 -0.30 -13.61
CA PRO A 25 -7.12 0.33 -13.16
C PRO A 25 -7.37 1.31 -12.01
N ASP A 26 -6.37 1.46 -11.16
CA ASP A 26 -6.34 2.32 -9.98
C ASP A 26 -7.22 1.85 -8.81
N GLN A 27 -7.90 0.73 -8.92
CA GLN A 27 -8.60 0.15 -7.78
C GLN A 27 -7.59 -0.39 -6.77
N ILE A 28 -7.98 -0.34 -5.50
CA ILE A 28 -7.09 -0.64 -4.38
C ILE A 28 -7.26 -2.08 -3.94
N VAL A 29 -6.15 -2.73 -3.62
CA VAL A 29 -6.11 -4.13 -3.20
C VAL A 29 -5.66 -4.20 -1.75
N THR A 30 -6.43 -4.91 -0.92
CA THR A 30 -6.14 -5.10 0.50
C THR A 30 -6.16 -6.58 0.85
N THR A 31 -5.58 -6.92 2.01
CA THR A 31 -5.72 -8.26 2.58
C THR A 31 -7.07 -8.37 3.29
N ASN A 32 -7.42 -9.58 3.75
CA ASN A 32 -8.61 -9.81 4.58
C ASN A 32 -8.63 -8.97 5.85
N SER A 33 -7.47 -8.76 6.44
CA SER A 33 -7.32 -7.94 7.63
C SER A 33 -7.21 -6.45 7.29
N GLN A 34 -7.46 -6.08 6.05
CA GLN A 34 -7.51 -4.72 5.53
C GLN A 34 -6.16 -3.99 5.52
N GLY A 35 -5.05 -4.74 5.48
CA GLY A 35 -3.75 -4.16 5.20
C GLY A 35 -3.61 -3.84 3.71
N LEU A 36 -3.04 -2.70 3.37
CA LEU A 36 -2.87 -2.27 1.98
C LEU A 36 -1.85 -3.16 1.28
N VAL A 37 -2.23 -3.71 0.14
CA VAL A 37 -1.35 -4.53 -0.71
C VAL A 37 -0.79 -3.72 -1.88
N GLY A 38 -1.65 -2.98 -2.58
CA GLY A 38 -1.23 -2.20 -3.74
C GLY A 38 -2.41 -1.67 -4.52
N LYS A 39 -2.17 -1.34 -5.78
CA LYS A 39 -3.23 -0.89 -6.68
C LYS A 39 -3.13 -1.60 -8.03
N VAL A 40 -4.28 -1.74 -8.67
CA VAL A 40 -4.38 -2.35 -10.00
C VAL A 40 -3.76 -1.42 -11.03
N ILE A 41 -2.85 -1.95 -11.86
CA ILE A 41 -2.19 -1.18 -12.93
C ILE A 41 -2.56 -1.65 -14.32
N GLU A 42 -2.92 -2.93 -14.49
CA GLU A 42 -3.35 -3.48 -15.78
C GLU A 42 -4.49 -4.44 -15.54
N VAL A 43 -5.44 -4.49 -16.48
CA VAL A 43 -6.61 -5.36 -16.37
C VAL A 43 -6.79 -6.14 -17.67
N SER A 44 -6.93 -7.47 -17.54
CA SER A 44 -7.38 -8.37 -18.61
C SER A 44 -8.78 -8.88 -18.26
N ASN A 45 -9.36 -9.72 -19.12
CA ASN A 45 -10.74 -10.18 -18.88
C ASN A 45 -10.87 -11.01 -17.60
N ASN A 46 -9.89 -11.87 -17.32
CA ASN A 46 -9.97 -12.84 -16.21
C ASN A 46 -8.95 -12.60 -15.11
N TYR A 47 -8.02 -11.65 -15.29
CA TYR A 47 -7.00 -11.36 -14.27
C TYR A 47 -6.61 -9.90 -14.32
N ALA A 48 -5.92 -9.46 -13.30
CA ALA A 48 -5.41 -8.10 -13.20
C ALA A 48 -4.02 -8.12 -12.58
N LYS A 49 -3.24 -7.11 -12.93
CA LYS A 49 -1.89 -6.93 -12.39
C LYS A 49 -1.90 -5.82 -11.35
N VAL A 50 -1.30 -6.09 -10.21
CA VAL A 50 -1.27 -5.19 -9.06
C VAL A 50 0.16 -4.75 -8.82
N MET A 51 0.39 -3.43 -8.72
CA MET A 51 1.67 -2.90 -8.25
C MET A 51 1.67 -2.90 -6.74
N LEU A 52 2.61 -3.62 -6.14
CA LEU A 52 2.72 -3.72 -4.68
C LEU A 52 3.24 -2.41 -4.09
N ILE A 53 2.83 -2.12 -2.86
CA ILE A 53 3.27 -0.90 -2.17
C ILE A 53 4.77 -0.88 -1.86
N SER A 54 5.42 -2.04 -1.92
CA SER A 54 6.87 -2.15 -1.78
C SER A 54 7.65 -1.86 -3.07
N ASP A 55 6.96 -1.70 -4.20
CA ASP A 55 7.62 -1.36 -5.47
C ASP A 55 8.28 0.01 -5.38
N VAL A 56 9.46 0.15 -5.99
CA VAL A 56 10.22 1.41 -5.95
C VAL A 56 9.48 2.56 -6.63
N ASN A 57 8.51 2.26 -7.47
CA ASN A 57 7.67 3.28 -8.12
C ASN A 57 6.41 3.60 -7.34
N SER A 58 6.15 2.89 -6.24
CA SER A 58 4.95 3.13 -5.43
C SER A 58 5.09 4.42 -4.62
N ARG A 59 4.05 5.25 -4.68
CA ARG A 59 3.97 6.51 -3.91
C ARG A 59 2.57 6.60 -3.33
N ILE A 60 2.47 6.59 -2.00
CA ILE A 60 1.18 6.53 -1.30
C ILE A 60 1.09 7.68 -0.32
N PRO A 61 0.10 8.58 -0.47
CA PRO A 61 -0.14 9.61 0.54
C PRO A 61 -0.57 8.96 1.85
N ILE A 62 0.18 9.24 2.91
CA ILE A 62 -0.04 8.64 4.22
C ILE A 62 -0.12 9.71 5.32
N LYS A 63 -0.63 9.28 6.45
CA LYS A 63 -0.52 10.04 7.69
C LYS A 63 -0.16 9.11 8.83
N THR A 64 0.48 9.67 9.83
CA THR A 64 0.79 8.94 11.05
C THR A 64 -0.38 9.06 12.02
N SER A 65 -0.72 7.97 12.71
CA SER A 65 -1.94 7.92 13.50
C SER A 65 -1.87 8.76 14.79
N SER A 66 -0.70 8.78 15.44
CA SER A 66 -0.54 9.47 16.73
C SER A 66 -0.01 10.89 16.56
N SER A 67 1.08 11.05 15.82
CA SER A 67 1.72 12.35 15.63
C SER A 67 1.00 13.23 14.61
N ARG A 68 0.12 12.63 13.78
CA ARG A 68 -0.69 13.32 12.76
C ARG A 68 0.14 14.06 11.73
N GLU A 69 1.30 13.52 11.41
CA GLU A 69 2.12 14.03 10.32
C GLU A 69 1.65 13.43 9.01
N GLN A 70 1.80 14.18 7.93
CA GLN A 70 1.46 13.73 6.58
C GLN A 70 2.70 13.67 5.72
N GLY A 71 2.73 12.70 4.84
CA GLY A 71 3.84 12.53 3.91
C GLY A 71 3.48 11.55 2.81
N ILE A 72 4.49 11.13 2.06
CA ILE A 72 4.36 10.17 0.98
C ILE A 72 5.22 8.97 1.31
N LEU A 73 4.61 7.78 1.30
CA LEU A 73 5.38 6.54 1.46
C LEU A 73 5.95 6.14 0.11
N ALA A 74 7.27 6.09 0.04
CA ALA A 74 7.99 5.63 -1.15
C ALA A 74 8.38 4.17 -0.94
N GLY A 75 7.97 3.29 -1.85
CA GLY A 75 8.33 1.88 -1.81
C GLY A 75 9.84 1.69 -1.99
N ASN A 76 10.41 0.77 -1.24
CA ASN A 76 11.82 0.40 -1.36
C ASN A 76 12.00 -1.00 -0.77
N ASN A 77 11.32 -1.99 -1.36
CA ASN A 77 11.34 -3.37 -0.90
C ASN A 77 10.96 -3.45 0.59
N ASN A 78 11.87 -3.85 1.47
CA ASN A 78 11.58 -4.02 2.90
C ASN A 78 11.81 -2.75 3.72
N ASN A 79 12.30 -1.68 3.09
CA ASN A 79 12.69 -0.45 3.78
C ASN A 79 11.99 0.77 3.18
N SER A 80 10.67 0.72 3.08
CA SER A 80 9.89 1.86 2.58
C SER A 80 10.09 3.07 3.48
N LYS A 81 10.14 4.25 2.88
CA LYS A 81 10.42 5.51 3.59
C LYS A 81 9.30 6.50 3.45
N ILE A 82 9.09 7.33 4.47
CA ILE A 82 8.18 8.47 4.37
C ILE A 82 8.95 9.70 3.89
N LEU A 83 8.50 10.24 2.76
CA LEU A 83 9.07 11.45 2.17
C LEU A 83 8.27 12.68 2.58
N TYR A 84 8.92 13.84 2.53
CA TYR A 84 8.30 15.16 2.71
C TYR A 84 7.76 15.44 4.10
N LEU A 85 8.26 14.75 5.12
CA LEU A 85 7.95 15.11 6.50
C LEU A 85 8.68 16.41 6.86
N PRO A 86 8.07 17.28 7.69
CA PRO A 86 8.78 18.46 8.16
C PRO A 86 9.97 18.06 9.04
N ASN A 87 11.01 18.89 9.07
CA ASN A 87 12.23 18.60 9.83
C ASN A 87 11.97 18.40 11.32
N ASN A 88 10.94 19.05 11.85
CA ASN A 88 10.58 18.98 13.26
C ASN A 88 9.41 18.02 13.53
N HIS A 89 9.23 17.01 12.67
CA HIS A 89 8.14 16.05 12.86
C HIS A 89 8.28 15.29 14.18
N LEU A 90 7.14 14.81 14.68
CA LEU A 90 7.05 14.09 15.95
C LEU A 90 6.82 12.59 15.78
N VAL A 91 7.13 12.05 14.60
CA VAL A 91 6.93 10.64 14.31
C VAL A 91 7.82 9.78 15.21
N GLN A 92 7.25 8.73 15.77
CA GLN A 92 7.94 7.83 16.70
C GLN A 92 7.94 6.40 16.19
N LYS A 93 8.91 5.62 16.67
CA LYS A 93 8.97 4.19 16.42
C LYS A 93 7.68 3.50 16.86
N ASP A 94 7.28 2.48 16.12
CA ASP A 94 6.07 1.66 16.33
C ASP A 94 4.75 2.38 16.04
N GLU A 95 4.81 3.61 15.58
CA GLU A 95 3.61 4.36 15.22
C GLU A 95 2.95 3.75 13.98
N GLU A 96 1.61 3.68 14.00
CA GLU A 96 0.83 3.15 12.89
C GLU A 96 0.73 4.16 11.75
N ILE A 97 0.86 3.68 10.52
CA ILE A 97 0.78 4.48 9.30
C ILE A 97 -0.46 4.06 8.53
N ILE A 98 -1.29 5.03 8.17
CA ILE A 98 -2.51 4.80 7.39
C ILE A 98 -2.53 5.71 6.17
N THR A 99 -3.38 5.38 5.20
CA THR A 99 -3.58 6.25 4.04
C THR A 99 -4.26 7.54 4.46
N SER A 100 -3.85 8.67 3.85
CA SER A 100 -4.39 9.98 4.22
C SER A 100 -5.65 10.38 3.44
N GLY A 101 -5.85 9.76 2.28
CA GLY A 101 -6.95 10.13 1.39
C GLY A 101 -6.62 11.27 0.43
N HIS A 102 -5.43 11.85 0.52
CA HIS A 102 -5.02 12.86 -0.44
C HIS A 102 -4.78 12.25 -1.81
N GLY A 103 -5.01 13.01 -2.86
CA GLY A 103 -4.77 12.57 -4.23
C GLY A 103 -5.84 11.70 -4.84
N SER A 104 -6.88 11.33 -4.11
CA SER A 104 -8.08 10.61 -4.58
C SER A 104 -7.87 9.14 -5.01
N THR A 105 -6.65 8.65 -5.15
CA THR A 105 -6.41 7.26 -5.57
C THR A 105 -6.65 6.28 -4.44
N TYR A 106 -6.11 6.58 -3.25
CA TYR A 106 -6.25 5.72 -2.08
C TYR A 106 -7.28 6.30 -1.12
N PRO A 107 -8.35 5.54 -0.78
CA PRO A 107 -9.27 5.99 0.27
C PRO A 107 -8.52 6.18 1.58
N ALA A 108 -8.99 7.10 2.41
CA ALA A 108 -8.38 7.38 3.71
C ALA A 108 -8.59 6.23 4.69
N GLY A 109 -7.65 6.05 5.60
CA GLY A 109 -7.81 5.16 6.76
C GLY A 109 -7.41 3.72 6.56
N ILE A 110 -6.80 3.36 5.42
CA ILE A 110 -6.35 1.99 5.18
C ILE A 110 -4.98 1.79 5.86
N LEU A 111 -4.84 0.72 6.62
CA LEU A 111 -3.58 0.41 7.29
C LEU A 111 -2.48 0.11 6.28
N VAL A 112 -1.37 0.83 6.38
CA VAL A 112 -0.20 0.65 5.51
C VAL A 112 0.91 -0.11 6.23
N GLY A 113 1.23 0.29 7.44
CA GLY A 113 2.31 -0.34 8.18
C GLY A 113 2.63 0.35 9.49
N TYR A 114 3.83 0.10 9.98
CA TYR A 114 4.30 0.62 11.27
C TYR A 114 5.71 1.18 11.12
N VAL A 115 6.00 2.25 11.81
CA VAL A 115 7.34 2.84 11.82
C VAL A 115 8.29 1.89 12.56
N THR A 116 9.36 1.49 11.90
CA THR A 116 10.37 0.61 12.51
C THR A 116 11.62 1.35 12.94
N LYS A 117 11.90 2.50 12.32
CA LYS A 117 13.13 3.24 12.61
C LYS A 117 12.94 4.70 12.29
N VAL A 118 13.36 5.56 13.22
CA VAL A 118 13.39 7.01 13.01
C VAL A 118 14.85 7.46 13.20
N THR A 119 15.41 8.05 12.14
CA THR A 119 16.75 8.63 12.19
C THR A 119 16.66 10.12 11.87
N GLU A 120 17.77 10.81 11.92
CA GLU A 120 17.82 12.23 11.60
C GLU A 120 17.28 12.54 10.19
N ASN A 121 17.52 11.63 9.24
CA ASN A 121 17.17 11.87 7.83
C ASN A 121 16.04 11.00 7.32
N ASP A 122 15.70 9.90 8.00
CA ASP A 122 14.78 8.90 7.45
C ASP A 122 13.77 8.41 8.49
N VAL A 123 12.55 8.15 8.02
CA VAL A 123 11.54 7.38 8.74
C VAL A 123 11.25 6.13 7.93
N ILE A 124 11.58 4.97 8.47
CA ILE A 124 11.46 3.69 7.80
C ILE A 124 10.19 2.98 8.29
N VAL A 125 9.43 2.43 7.35
CA VAL A 125 8.15 1.79 7.62
C VAL A 125 8.21 0.33 7.19
N ASN A 126 7.73 -0.56 8.07
CA ASN A 126 7.48 -1.95 7.74
C ASN A 126 6.02 -2.10 7.34
N ILE A 127 5.79 -2.72 6.19
CA ILE A 127 4.45 -2.90 5.63
C ILE A 127 3.68 -3.91 6.46
N ALA A 128 2.42 -3.59 6.82
CA ALA A 128 1.60 -4.44 7.68
C ALA A 128 1.17 -5.72 6.98
N ALA A 129 0.86 -5.67 5.68
CA ALA A 129 0.46 -6.85 4.92
C ALA A 129 1.68 -7.75 4.73
N ASP A 130 1.57 -9.00 5.20
CA ASP A 130 2.65 -9.97 4.98
C ASP A 130 2.50 -10.57 3.59
N LEU A 131 3.14 -9.94 2.63
CA LEU A 131 3.00 -10.30 1.21
C LEU A 131 3.58 -11.68 0.90
N SER A 132 4.49 -12.18 1.74
CA SER A 132 5.06 -13.52 1.55
C SER A 132 4.11 -14.64 1.96
N LYS A 133 3.11 -14.34 2.78
CA LYS A 133 2.14 -15.31 3.30
C LYS A 133 0.72 -15.08 2.82
N THR A 134 0.50 -14.01 2.05
CA THR A 134 -0.84 -13.67 1.58
C THR A 134 -1.24 -14.59 0.43
N GLU A 135 -2.35 -15.30 0.60
CA GLU A 135 -2.91 -16.17 -0.43
C GLU A 135 -4.13 -15.54 -1.11
N PHE A 136 -4.87 -14.73 -0.38
CA PHE A 136 -6.11 -14.12 -0.86
C PHE A 136 -6.13 -12.63 -0.57
N VAL A 137 -6.73 -11.87 -1.48
CA VAL A 137 -6.86 -10.43 -1.36
C VAL A 137 -8.27 -10.00 -1.76
N GLN A 138 -8.57 -8.73 -1.48
CA GLN A 138 -9.83 -8.07 -1.86
C GLN A 138 -9.50 -6.88 -2.75
N VAL A 139 -10.35 -6.64 -3.73
CA VAL A 139 -10.30 -5.42 -4.53
C VAL A 139 -11.43 -4.53 -4.07
N LEU A 140 -11.11 -3.27 -3.71
CA LEU A 140 -12.11 -2.31 -3.31
C LEU A 140 -12.75 -1.73 -4.57
N LEU A 141 -14.05 -1.97 -4.74
CA LEU A 141 -14.80 -1.42 -5.85
C LEU A 141 -15.26 0.00 -5.50
N PRO A 142 -15.44 0.87 -6.51
CA PRO A 142 -15.90 2.23 -6.22
C PRO A 142 -17.28 2.20 -5.57
N LYS A 143 -17.47 3.10 -4.62
CA LYS A 143 -18.80 3.33 -4.06
C LYS A 143 -19.61 4.17 -5.04
N GLU A 144 -20.81 3.75 -5.24
CA GLU A 144 -21.78 4.53 -6.02
C GLU A 144 -22.60 5.43 -5.11
#